data_5a0db298cf7d4a16678d8d94d79b8fbe
#
_entry.id   5a0db298cf7d4a16678d8d94d79b8fbe
#
_cell.length_a   1.000
_cell.length_b   1.000
_cell.length_c   1.000
_cell.angle_alpha   90.00
_cell.angle_beta   90.00
_cell.angle_gamma   90.00
#
_symmetry.space_group_name_H-M   'P 1'
#
loop_
_entity.id
_entity.type
_entity.pdbx_description
1 polymer ?
#
loop_
_entity_poly.entity_id
_entity_poly.type
_entity_poly.pdbx_seq_one_letter_code
_entity_poly.pdbx_strand_id
1 'polypeptide(L)'
;QMIVSKEALMKRAESCPSFNGLEAGLILKRGSEIVEEEGAFQLPGDQLLGGWARVYRKDREYPSTARVSLAEYDRKQSTWNAMRATMIRKTAVVQALREAFPTQLGAMYTAEERGVPEDATYEDVTQRLEREKAAEANRTTLSIDTPPAPSPASPVPADAPTAAAVPF
;
A
#
# COMPACT_ATOMS: atom_id res chain seq x y z
N GLN A 1 -13.69 0.10 -10.49
CA GLN A 1 -12.31 0.52 -10.71
C GLN A 1 -11.75 1.04 -9.40
N MET A 2 -10.57 0.57 -9.03
CA MET A 2 -9.93 0.85 -7.75
C MET A 2 -8.80 1.88 -7.95
N ILE A 3 -8.75 2.90 -7.12
CA ILE A 3 -7.63 3.84 -7.07
C ILE A 3 -6.58 3.27 -6.11
N VAL A 4 -5.36 3.14 -6.59
CA VAL A 4 -4.25 2.54 -5.85
C VAL A 4 -2.99 3.39 -5.96
N SER A 5 -2.06 3.20 -5.03
CA SER A 5 -0.74 3.84 -5.12
C SER A 5 0.16 3.14 -6.15
N LYS A 6 1.18 3.84 -6.64
CA LYS A 6 2.22 3.24 -7.50
C LYS A 6 2.87 2.04 -6.82
N GLU A 7 3.11 2.14 -5.52
CA GLU A 7 3.73 1.08 -4.72
C GLU A 7 2.87 -0.18 -4.68
N ALA A 8 1.56 -0.05 -4.60
CA ALA A 8 0.64 -1.18 -4.64
C ALA A 8 0.65 -1.88 -6.01
N LEU A 9 0.74 -1.11 -7.11
CA LEU A 9 0.90 -1.65 -8.46
C LEU A 9 2.24 -2.38 -8.62
N MET A 10 3.33 -1.78 -8.14
CA MET A 10 4.66 -2.38 -8.14
C MET A 10 4.68 -3.71 -7.38
N LYS A 11 4.20 -3.70 -6.13
CA LYS A 11 4.13 -4.89 -5.29
C LYS A 11 3.33 -6.02 -5.94
N ARG A 12 2.23 -5.67 -6.61
CA ARG A 12 1.41 -6.66 -7.31
C ARG A 12 2.10 -7.19 -8.57
N ALA A 13 2.82 -6.35 -9.31
CA ALA A 13 3.63 -6.78 -10.45
C ALA A 13 4.77 -7.70 -10.01
N GLU A 14 5.49 -7.37 -8.94
CA GLU A 14 6.56 -8.18 -8.37
C GLU A 14 6.08 -9.56 -7.89
N SER A 15 4.83 -9.67 -7.46
CA SER A 15 4.24 -10.96 -7.10
C SER A 15 3.94 -11.86 -8.31
N CYS A 16 4.01 -11.34 -9.54
CA CYS A 16 3.82 -12.13 -10.75
C CYS A 16 5.11 -12.88 -11.10
N PRO A 17 5.09 -14.21 -11.29
CA PRO A 17 6.27 -15.01 -11.61
C PRO A 17 7.01 -14.58 -12.89
N SER A 18 6.27 -13.97 -13.82
CA SER A 18 6.81 -13.49 -15.10
C SER A 18 7.47 -12.12 -15.02
N PHE A 19 7.40 -11.41 -13.89
CA PHE A 19 8.10 -10.13 -13.73
C PHE A 19 9.61 -10.31 -13.76
N ASN A 20 10.31 -9.48 -14.52
CA ASN A 20 11.76 -9.55 -14.73
C ASN A 20 12.46 -8.19 -14.61
N GLY A 21 11.83 -7.24 -13.94
CA GLY A 21 12.41 -5.93 -13.70
C GLY A 21 11.71 -4.78 -14.42
N LEU A 22 12.15 -3.58 -14.08
CA LEU A 22 11.60 -2.32 -14.59
C LEU A 22 12.73 -1.29 -14.68
N GLU A 23 12.74 -0.57 -15.79
CA GLU A 23 13.53 0.66 -15.97
C GLU A 23 12.59 1.83 -16.19
N ALA A 24 12.92 3.01 -15.66
CA ALA A 24 12.11 4.20 -15.85
C ALA A 24 12.93 5.47 -15.68
N GLY A 25 12.58 6.48 -16.46
CA GLY A 25 13.29 7.73 -16.46
C GLY A 25 12.50 8.88 -17.05
N LEU A 26 13.23 9.92 -17.41
CA LEU A 26 12.73 11.16 -17.97
C LEU A 26 13.10 11.28 -19.46
N ILE A 27 12.25 11.99 -20.20
CA ILE A 27 12.54 12.45 -21.54
C ILE A 27 12.81 13.95 -21.43
N LEU A 28 14.05 14.33 -21.72
CA LEU A 28 14.57 15.68 -21.56
C LEU A 28 15.00 16.25 -22.91
N LYS A 29 14.83 17.55 -23.09
CA LYS A 29 15.48 18.26 -24.15
C LYS A 29 16.71 19.02 -23.60
N ARG A 30 17.87 18.61 -24.06
CA ARG A 30 19.17 19.16 -23.68
C ARG A 30 19.77 19.89 -24.89
N GLY A 31 19.66 21.21 -24.90
CA GLY A 31 19.99 22.00 -26.09
C GLY A 31 19.04 21.69 -27.25
N SER A 32 19.56 21.09 -28.32
CA SER A 32 18.78 20.66 -29.51
C SER A 32 18.44 19.17 -29.51
N GLU A 33 18.95 18.39 -28.57
CA GLU A 33 18.80 16.92 -28.52
C GLU A 33 17.76 16.48 -27.53
N ILE A 34 17.09 15.35 -27.84
CA ILE A 34 16.20 14.67 -26.92
C ILE A 34 16.97 13.53 -26.29
N VAL A 35 17.05 13.53 -24.96
CA VAL A 35 17.79 12.55 -24.16
C VAL A 35 16.83 11.80 -23.25
N GLU A 36 16.99 10.47 -23.17
CA GLU A 36 16.34 9.63 -22.16
C GLU A 36 17.31 9.48 -20.98
N GLU A 37 16.95 10.05 -19.83
CA GLU A 37 17.74 9.98 -18.61
C GLU A 37 17.07 9.01 -17.63
N GLU A 38 17.82 8.08 -17.05
CA GLU A 38 17.28 7.14 -16.07
C GLU A 38 17.03 7.84 -14.72
N GLY A 39 15.96 7.39 -14.02
CA GLY A 39 15.58 8.00 -12.74
C GLY A 39 14.77 9.29 -12.91
N ALA A 40 14.92 10.19 -11.96
CA ALA A 40 14.25 11.51 -11.96
C ALA A 40 15.25 12.67 -11.93
N PHE A 41 16.47 12.41 -12.39
CA PHE A 41 17.54 13.41 -12.40
C PHE A 41 17.41 14.33 -13.61
N GLN A 42 17.62 15.63 -13.40
CA GLN A 42 17.55 16.67 -14.41
C GLN A 42 18.69 17.67 -14.18
N LEU A 43 19.44 18.00 -15.21
CA LEU A 43 20.48 19.02 -15.13
C LEU A 43 19.86 20.44 -15.21
N PRO A 44 20.52 21.42 -14.61
CA PRO A 44 20.16 22.83 -14.83
C PRO A 44 20.19 23.17 -16.32
N GLY A 45 19.07 23.69 -16.84
CA GLY A 45 18.92 24.01 -18.26
C GLY A 45 18.25 22.94 -19.13
N ASP A 46 18.05 21.73 -18.63
CA ASP A 46 17.26 20.72 -19.31
C ASP A 46 15.77 21.08 -19.28
N GLN A 47 15.09 20.90 -20.41
CA GLN A 47 13.66 21.06 -20.50
C GLN A 47 12.99 19.68 -20.38
N LEU A 48 12.14 19.51 -19.35
CA LEU A 48 11.38 18.28 -19.15
C LEU A 48 10.26 18.16 -20.19
N LEU A 49 10.29 17.11 -21.01
CA LEU A 49 9.29 16.81 -22.03
C LEU A 49 8.30 15.74 -21.58
N GLY A 50 8.78 14.74 -20.86
CA GLY A 50 7.96 13.60 -20.46
C GLY A 50 8.69 12.58 -19.59
N GLY A 51 8.10 11.43 -19.46
CA GLY A 51 8.68 10.27 -18.78
C GLY A 51 8.58 9.01 -19.64
N TRP A 52 9.43 8.07 -19.37
CA TRP A 52 9.41 6.76 -20.00
C TRP A 52 9.57 5.65 -18.96
N ALA A 53 9.05 4.47 -19.28
CA ALA A 53 9.28 3.26 -18.48
C ALA A 53 9.26 2.03 -19.39
N ARG A 54 10.07 1.03 -19.04
CA ARG A 54 10.15 -0.29 -19.67
C ARG A 54 9.98 -1.35 -18.61
N VAL A 55 9.05 -2.26 -18.84
CA VAL A 55 8.79 -3.39 -17.96
C VAL A 55 9.18 -4.68 -18.68
N TYR A 56 10.08 -5.41 -18.06
CA TYR A 56 10.58 -6.67 -18.58
C TYR A 56 9.79 -7.84 -18.02
N ARG A 57 9.50 -8.82 -18.89
CA ARG A 57 8.84 -10.07 -18.51
C ARG A 57 9.66 -11.25 -18.99
N LYS A 58 9.70 -12.32 -18.18
CA LYS A 58 10.41 -13.57 -18.52
C LYS A 58 9.78 -14.36 -19.65
N ASP A 59 8.48 -14.14 -19.90
CA ASP A 59 7.68 -14.81 -20.92
C ASP A 59 7.58 -14.01 -22.22
N ARG A 60 8.29 -12.88 -22.35
CA ARG A 60 8.31 -12.02 -23.55
C ARG A 60 9.73 -11.61 -23.90
N GLU A 61 10.01 -11.58 -25.19
CA GLU A 61 11.30 -11.14 -25.71
C GLU A 61 11.50 -9.62 -25.60
N TYR A 62 10.42 -8.88 -25.86
CA TYR A 62 10.47 -7.41 -25.84
C TYR A 62 9.80 -6.83 -24.60
N PRO A 63 10.36 -5.76 -24.01
CA PRO A 63 9.75 -5.07 -22.89
C PRO A 63 8.47 -4.33 -23.30
N SER A 64 7.53 -4.22 -22.40
CA SER A 64 6.41 -3.29 -22.51
C SER A 64 6.92 -1.89 -22.22
N THR A 65 6.85 -0.97 -23.17
CA THR A 65 7.39 0.38 -23.04
C THR A 65 6.29 1.41 -23.11
N ALA A 66 6.20 2.27 -22.09
CA ALA A 66 5.32 3.43 -22.07
C ALA A 66 6.15 4.71 -22.11
N ARG A 67 5.69 5.68 -22.92
CA ARG A 67 6.21 7.04 -22.98
C ARG A 67 5.06 8.00 -22.78
N VAL A 68 5.18 8.91 -21.84
CA VAL A 68 4.14 9.85 -21.48
C VAL A 68 4.61 11.29 -21.62
N SER A 69 3.76 12.13 -22.19
CA SER A 69 4.05 13.54 -22.37
C SER A 69 3.70 14.33 -21.13
N LEU A 70 4.61 15.21 -20.69
CA LEU A 70 4.33 16.11 -19.58
C LEU A 70 3.13 17.04 -19.90
N ALA A 71 3.01 17.50 -21.13
CA ALA A 71 1.93 18.40 -21.53
C ALA A 71 0.52 17.80 -21.36
N GLU A 72 0.40 16.47 -21.49
CA GLU A 72 -0.86 15.77 -21.34
C GLU A 72 -1.23 15.56 -19.86
N TYR A 73 -0.22 15.28 -19.01
CA TYR A 73 -0.43 14.88 -17.62
C TYR A 73 -0.23 16.02 -16.61
N ASP A 74 0.36 17.14 -17.00
CA ASP A 74 0.61 18.28 -16.09
C ASP A 74 -0.72 18.96 -15.69
N ARG A 75 -1.20 18.58 -14.52
CA ARG A 75 -2.45 19.10 -13.96
C ARG A 75 -2.31 20.43 -13.23
N LYS A 76 -1.11 20.99 -13.17
CA LYS A 76 -0.78 22.24 -12.46
C LYS A 76 -1.26 22.30 -11.00
N GLN A 77 -1.37 21.12 -10.36
CA GLN A 77 -1.69 21.00 -8.94
C GLN A 77 -0.42 21.10 -8.09
N SER A 78 -0.56 21.25 -6.77
CA SER A 78 0.54 21.52 -5.84
C SER A 78 1.71 20.55 -5.98
N THR A 79 1.47 19.25 -5.98
CA THR A 79 2.50 18.21 -6.09
C THR A 79 3.14 18.19 -7.49
N TRP A 80 2.34 18.36 -8.55
CA TRP A 80 2.87 18.47 -9.92
C TRP A 80 3.77 19.69 -10.10
N ASN A 81 3.43 20.82 -9.47
CA ASN A 81 4.25 22.03 -9.54
C ASN A 81 5.58 21.87 -8.79
N ALA A 82 5.55 21.16 -7.63
CA ALA A 82 6.73 20.96 -6.80
C ALA A 82 7.68 19.88 -7.34
N MET A 83 7.16 18.79 -7.95
CA MET A 83 7.93 17.60 -8.28
C MET A 83 7.56 17.01 -9.66
N ARG A 84 7.56 17.83 -10.70
CA ARG A 84 7.15 17.43 -12.07
C ARG A 84 7.87 16.20 -12.60
N ALA A 85 9.19 16.13 -12.41
CA ALA A 85 10.02 15.02 -12.88
C ALA A 85 9.61 13.69 -12.21
N THR A 86 9.40 13.71 -10.90
CA THR A 86 8.97 12.55 -10.15
C THR A 86 7.56 12.11 -10.55
N MET A 87 6.65 13.04 -10.75
CA MET A 87 5.26 12.77 -11.09
C MET A 87 5.12 12.18 -12.49
N ILE A 88 5.81 12.74 -13.50
CA ILE A 88 5.73 12.20 -14.86
C ILE A 88 6.38 10.83 -14.98
N ARG A 89 7.50 10.59 -14.27
CA ARG A 89 8.12 9.28 -14.19
C ARG A 89 7.19 8.27 -13.51
N LYS A 90 6.51 8.65 -12.42
CA LYS A 90 5.51 7.82 -11.74
C LYS A 90 4.39 7.40 -12.69
N THR A 91 3.87 8.33 -13.49
CA THR A 91 2.83 8.06 -14.49
C THR A 91 3.32 7.07 -15.56
N ALA A 92 4.53 7.24 -16.08
CA ALA A 92 5.11 6.32 -17.05
C ALA A 92 5.25 4.90 -16.51
N VAL A 93 5.72 4.74 -15.27
CA VAL A 93 5.84 3.44 -14.58
C VAL A 93 4.48 2.76 -14.47
N VAL A 94 3.46 3.49 -14.04
CA VAL A 94 2.11 2.94 -13.86
C VAL A 94 1.51 2.45 -15.19
N GLN A 95 1.67 3.22 -16.26
CA GLN A 95 1.19 2.81 -17.58
C GLN A 95 1.93 1.58 -18.10
N ALA A 96 3.27 1.56 -18.04
CA ALA A 96 4.07 0.43 -18.47
C ALA A 96 3.72 -0.87 -17.71
N LEU A 97 3.48 -0.78 -16.39
CA LEU A 97 3.06 -1.90 -15.57
C LEU A 97 1.69 -2.46 -15.98
N ARG A 98 0.71 -1.59 -16.27
CA ARG A 98 -0.62 -2.03 -16.73
C ARG A 98 -0.58 -2.68 -18.10
N GLU A 99 0.22 -2.17 -19.02
CA GLU A 99 0.40 -2.76 -20.33
C GLU A 99 1.14 -4.10 -20.26
N ALA A 100 2.10 -4.21 -19.34
CA ALA A 100 2.82 -5.46 -19.11
C ALA A 100 1.93 -6.54 -18.48
N PHE A 101 1.06 -6.16 -17.55
CA PHE A 101 0.23 -7.06 -16.75
C PHE A 101 -1.26 -6.69 -16.79
N PRO A 102 -1.90 -6.71 -17.96
CA PRO A 102 -3.27 -6.22 -18.11
C PRO A 102 -4.29 -7.02 -17.30
N THR A 103 -4.09 -8.31 -17.15
CA THR A 103 -4.99 -9.18 -16.38
C THR A 103 -4.95 -8.88 -14.88
N GLN A 104 -3.76 -8.61 -14.35
CA GLN A 104 -3.54 -8.39 -12.92
C GLN A 104 -3.74 -6.92 -12.50
N LEU A 105 -3.44 -5.98 -13.40
CA LEU A 105 -3.37 -4.55 -13.08
C LEU A 105 -4.35 -3.67 -13.89
N GLY A 106 -4.99 -4.21 -14.92
CA GLY A 106 -5.79 -3.41 -15.87
C GLY A 106 -6.98 -2.64 -15.26
N ALA A 107 -7.51 -3.11 -14.12
CA ALA A 107 -8.60 -2.42 -13.41
C ALA A 107 -8.11 -1.42 -12.34
N MET A 108 -6.79 -1.31 -12.14
CA MET A 108 -6.16 -0.47 -11.12
C MET A 108 -5.66 0.83 -11.74
N TYR A 109 -6.07 1.95 -11.15
CA TYR A 109 -5.69 3.29 -11.60
C TYR A 109 -5.07 4.09 -10.45
N THR A 110 -4.18 5.01 -10.75
CA THR A 110 -3.67 5.96 -9.76
C THR A 110 -4.54 7.23 -9.73
N ALA A 111 -4.41 8.00 -8.63
CA ALA A 111 -5.14 9.26 -8.49
C ALA A 111 -4.80 10.25 -9.60
N GLU A 112 -3.54 10.28 -10.01
CA GLU A 112 -3.02 11.17 -11.05
C GLU A 112 -3.67 10.90 -12.41
N GLU A 113 -3.87 9.65 -12.77
CA GLU A 113 -4.52 9.27 -14.03
C GLU A 113 -6.00 9.66 -14.05
N ARG A 114 -6.64 9.62 -12.88
CA ARG A 114 -8.05 9.99 -12.75
C ARG A 114 -8.31 11.47 -12.52
N GLY A 115 -7.27 12.26 -12.27
CA GLY A 115 -7.40 13.67 -11.95
C GLY A 115 -8.03 13.93 -10.59
N VAL A 116 -7.94 12.98 -9.68
CA VAL A 116 -8.33 13.16 -8.29
C VAL A 116 -7.20 13.93 -7.60
N PRO A 117 -7.47 15.02 -6.85
CA PRO A 117 -6.45 15.72 -6.09
C PRO A 117 -5.77 14.77 -5.11
N GLU A 118 -4.45 14.85 -5.02
CA GLU A 118 -3.66 13.99 -4.10
C GLU A 118 -3.97 14.30 -2.62
N ASP A 119 -4.53 15.49 -2.35
CA ASP A 119 -5.04 15.91 -1.04
C ASP A 119 -6.43 15.34 -0.71
N ALA A 120 -7.06 14.60 -1.62
CA ALA A 120 -8.23 13.81 -1.27
C ALA A 120 -7.76 12.75 -0.28
N THR A 121 -8.14 12.93 0.98
CA THR A 121 -7.85 12.04 2.11
C THR A 121 -8.16 10.62 1.66
N TYR A 122 -7.12 9.84 1.35
CA TYR A 122 -7.27 8.41 1.19
C TYR A 122 -7.70 7.89 2.55
N GLU A 123 -8.98 7.66 2.73
CA GLU A 123 -9.39 6.77 3.81
C GLU A 123 -8.71 5.44 3.49
N ASP A 124 -7.68 5.14 4.25
CA ASP A 124 -6.99 3.88 4.16
C ASP A 124 -8.05 2.80 4.38
N VAL A 125 -8.35 2.06 3.32
CA VAL A 125 -9.36 0.99 3.34
C VAL A 125 -9.04 0.01 4.47
N THR A 126 -7.78 -0.11 4.84
CA THR A 126 -7.30 -0.89 5.98
C THR A 126 -7.80 -0.29 7.30
N GLN A 127 -7.70 1.02 7.49
CA GLN A 127 -8.21 1.69 8.69
C GLN A 127 -9.74 1.65 8.78
N ARG A 128 -10.43 1.73 7.63
CA ARG A 128 -11.88 1.59 7.59
C ARG A 128 -12.32 0.17 7.95
N LEU A 129 -11.67 -0.83 7.38
CA LEU A 129 -11.90 -2.25 7.72
C LEU A 129 -11.56 -2.55 9.18
N GLU A 130 -10.50 -1.97 9.72
CA GLU A 130 -10.15 -2.11 11.14
C GLU A 130 -11.18 -1.43 12.04
N ARG A 131 -11.68 -0.25 11.68
CA ARG A 131 -12.77 0.42 12.40
C ARG A 131 -14.08 -0.37 12.33
N GLU A 132 -14.43 -0.92 11.17
CA GLU A 132 -15.61 -1.75 11.00
C GLU A 132 -15.50 -3.04 11.83
N LYS A 133 -14.34 -3.72 11.80
CA LYS A 133 -14.07 -4.90 12.64
C LYS A 133 -14.08 -4.58 14.13
N ALA A 134 -13.51 -3.46 14.55
CA ALA A 134 -13.54 -3.02 15.94
C ALA A 134 -14.97 -2.65 16.39
N ALA A 135 -15.77 -2.07 15.53
CA ALA A 135 -17.18 -1.77 15.81
C ALA A 135 -18.04 -3.03 15.89
N GLU A 136 -17.75 -4.04 15.10
CA GLU A 136 -18.41 -5.36 15.15
C GLU A 136 -17.99 -6.16 16.40
N ALA A 137 -16.68 -6.15 16.74
CA ALA A 137 -16.17 -6.81 17.95
C ALA A 137 -16.79 -6.26 19.24
N ASN A 138 -17.13 -4.97 19.30
CA ASN A 138 -17.78 -4.36 20.46
C ASN A 138 -19.30 -4.66 20.58
N ARG A 139 -19.90 -5.37 19.62
CA ARG A 139 -21.31 -5.75 19.69
C ARG A 139 -21.55 -7.11 20.32
N THR A 140 -20.51 -7.92 20.49
CA THR A 140 -20.61 -9.20 21.16
C THR A 140 -20.32 -9.01 22.64
N THR A 141 -21.34 -8.80 23.44
CA THR A 141 -21.26 -8.88 24.91
C THR A 141 -20.96 -10.34 25.28
N LEU A 142 -19.73 -10.62 25.69
CA LEU A 142 -19.40 -11.90 26.31
C LEU A 142 -20.10 -11.95 27.65
N SER A 143 -21.22 -12.70 27.73
CA SER A 143 -21.78 -13.09 28.99
C SER A 143 -20.86 -14.12 29.61
N ILE A 144 -20.03 -13.70 30.57
CA ILE A 144 -19.29 -14.64 31.41
C ILE A 144 -20.31 -15.13 32.40
N ASP A 145 -20.81 -16.36 32.23
CA ASP A 145 -21.50 -17.11 33.26
C ASP A 145 -20.52 -17.29 34.41
N THR A 146 -20.66 -16.47 35.43
CA THR A 146 -19.95 -16.64 36.69
C THR A 146 -20.58 -17.82 37.37
N PRO A 147 -19.85 -18.91 37.67
CA PRO A 147 -20.38 -20.01 38.42
C PRO A 147 -20.82 -19.51 39.81
N PRO A 148 -21.95 -20.02 40.38
CA PRO A 148 -22.46 -19.55 41.65
C PRO A 148 -21.42 -19.76 42.74
N ALA A 149 -21.24 -18.73 43.57
CA ALA A 149 -20.34 -18.76 44.71
C ALA A 149 -20.75 -19.91 45.65
N PRO A 150 -19.78 -20.65 46.22
CA PRO A 150 -20.11 -21.71 47.18
C PRO A 150 -20.76 -21.11 48.42
N SER A 151 -21.90 -21.68 48.81
CA SER A 151 -22.61 -21.33 50.05
C SER A 151 -21.69 -21.44 51.28
N PRO A 152 -21.82 -20.52 52.24
CA PRO A 152 -21.03 -20.60 53.46
C PRO A 152 -21.40 -21.86 54.26
N ALA A 153 -20.40 -22.69 54.55
CA ALA A 153 -20.53 -23.86 55.39
C ALA A 153 -20.90 -23.44 56.82
N SER A 154 -21.91 -24.09 57.33
CA SER A 154 -22.37 -23.96 58.74
C SER A 154 -21.27 -24.34 59.72
N PRO A 155 -21.23 -23.69 60.89
CA PRO A 155 -20.18 -23.94 61.88
C PRO A 155 -20.35 -25.33 62.55
N VAL A 156 -19.24 -26.04 62.62
CA VAL A 156 -19.10 -27.27 63.38
C VAL A 156 -18.87 -26.89 64.87
N PRO A 157 -19.58 -27.51 65.87
CA PRO A 157 -19.34 -27.23 67.26
C PRO A 157 -18.01 -27.82 67.73
N ALA A 158 -17.37 -27.06 68.58
CA ALA A 158 -16.20 -27.48 69.35
C ALA A 158 -16.57 -28.53 70.39
N ASP A 159 -15.78 -29.56 70.42
CA ASP A 159 -15.66 -30.34 71.66
C ASP A 159 -14.20 -30.79 71.84
N ALA A 160 -13.62 -30.37 72.89
CA ALA A 160 -12.39 -30.88 73.49
C ALA A 160 -12.82 -31.94 74.58
N PRO A 161 -11.95 -32.63 75.26
CA PRO A 161 -10.49 -32.63 75.34
C PRO A 161 -9.89 -34.05 75.55
N THR A 162 -8.64 -34.02 75.85
CA THR A 162 -7.93 -34.92 76.79
C THR A 162 -6.84 -35.81 76.26
N ALA A 163 -5.67 -35.41 76.53
CA ALA A 163 -4.62 -35.99 77.35
C ALA A 163 -4.00 -37.34 77.01
N ALA A 164 -2.76 -37.32 77.19
CA ALA A 164 -1.80 -38.28 77.73
C ALA A 164 -0.76 -38.82 76.72
N ALA A 165 0.40 -38.32 76.91
CA ALA A 165 1.57 -38.93 77.55
C ALA A 165 2.39 -39.92 76.72
N VAL A 166 3.58 -39.44 76.37
CA VAL A 166 4.96 -39.93 76.57
C VAL A 166 5.14 -41.44 76.82
N PRO A 167 6.28 -42.08 76.68
CA PRO A 167 7.54 -41.77 75.99
C PRO A 167 8.12 -42.96 75.18
N PHE A 168 9.13 -42.71 74.46
CA PHE A 168 10.49 -43.27 74.38
C PHE A 168 11.14 -42.80 73.06
#